data_8c527476937aa0401fa714019c474390
#
_entry.id   8c527476937aa0401fa714019c474390
#
_cell.length_a   1.000
_cell.length_b   1.000
_cell.length_c   1.000
_cell.angle_alpha   90.00
_cell.angle_beta   90.00
_cell.angle_gamma   90.00
#
_symmetry.space_group_name_H-M   'P 1'
#
loop_
_entity.id
_entity.type
_entity.pdbx_description
1 polymer ?
#
loop_
_entity_poly.entity_id
_entity_poly.type
_entity_poly.pdbx_seq_one_letter_code
_entity_poly.pdbx_strand_id
1 'polypeptide(L)'
;MRPLALAALLVTVAQGSTSLPCADFSRAPIPTSQLPFYFPRQRLTSATSLIDIEDIRQTLSEYAFIIDARAFESLSDIFTTDAIANYSEPLGVLSGVETIKTTLSAALAQFPGTQHLLGSQRIRLCNTTTAISATYFRAAHFLNDTVGAVALLDDSTILTAYAQYQDSWMKSDGLWKIKYRNVVYMVSLDIIYAR
;
A
#
# COMPACT_ATOMS: atom_id res chain seq x y z
N MET A 1 65.20 12.36 24.43
CA MET A 1 64.12 11.47 24.03
C MET A 1 62.87 12.33 23.83
N ARG A 2 62.44 12.56 22.60
CA ARG A 2 61.20 13.33 22.30
C ARG A 2 60.08 12.32 22.04
N PRO A 3 58.90 12.47 22.61
CA PRO A 3 57.77 11.58 22.24
C PRO A 3 57.19 11.98 20.92
N LEU A 4 57.03 11.00 20.01
CA LEU A 4 56.25 11.12 18.79
C LEU A 4 54.73 11.10 19.15
N ALA A 5 54.03 12.18 18.87
CA ALA A 5 52.60 12.24 18.98
C ALA A 5 52.01 11.61 17.67
N LEU A 6 51.31 10.51 17.85
CA LEU A 6 50.56 9.84 16.77
C LEU A 6 49.21 10.57 16.64
N ALA A 7 49.05 11.38 15.60
CA ALA A 7 47.76 11.98 15.28
C ALA A 7 46.88 10.94 14.58
N ALA A 8 45.87 10.44 15.27
CA ALA A 8 44.83 9.59 14.68
C ALA A 8 43.89 10.45 13.83
N LEU A 9 43.93 10.27 12.52
CA LEU A 9 43.02 10.88 11.57
C LEU A 9 41.68 10.15 11.64
N LEU A 10 40.69 10.73 12.32
CA LEU A 10 39.30 10.23 12.31
C LEU A 10 38.68 10.60 10.97
N VAL A 11 38.65 9.64 10.04
CA VAL A 11 37.85 9.75 8.83
C VAL A 11 36.40 9.47 9.20
N THR A 12 35.61 10.51 9.40
CA THR A 12 34.15 10.39 9.50
C THR A 12 33.58 10.14 8.12
N VAL A 13 33.33 8.86 7.80
CA VAL A 13 32.52 8.50 6.64
C VAL A 13 31.08 8.92 6.94
N ALA A 14 30.65 10.05 6.41
CA ALA A 14 29.23 10.41 6.36
C ALA A 14 28.53 9.39 5.46
N GLN A 15 27.87 8.41 6.05
CA GLN A 15 26.95 7.54 5.33
C GLN A 15 25.73 8.38 4.97
N GLY A 16 25.81 9.06 3.83
CA GLY A 16 24.67 9.67 3.19
C GLY A 16 23.72 8.56 2.76
N SER A 17 22.63 8.39 3.49
CA SER A 17 21.51 7.54 3.06
C SER A 17 20.97 8.14 1.77
N THR A 18 21.39 7.63 0.61
CA THR A 18 20.84 8.03 -0.68
C THR A 18 19.43 7.47 -0.78
N SER A 19 18.43 8.35 -0.76
CA SER A 19 17.05 7.95 -1.00
C SER A 19 16.88 7.48 -2.44
N LEU A 20 16.16 6.35 -2.62
CA LEU A 20 15.85 5.85 -3.97
C LEU A 20 14.85 6.78 -4.67
N PRO A 21 14.95 6.93 -6.01
CA PRO A 21 14.00 7.73 -6.79
C PRO A 21 12.57 7.20 -6.69
N CYS A 22 11.59 8.10 -6.70
CA CYS A 22 10.18 7.70 -6.76
C CYS A 22 9.83 6.95 -8.05
N ALA A 23 10.52 7.25 -9.16
CA ALA A 23 10.27 6.60 -10.44
C ALA A 23 10.55 5.09 -10.45
N ASP A 24 11.40 4.62 -9.53
CA ASP A 24 11.74 3.20 -9.40
C ASP A 24 10.74 2.44 -8.50
N PHE A 25 9.82 3.19 -7.87
CA PHE A 25 8.78 2.60 -7.04
C PHE A 25 7.62 2.12 -7.92
N SER A 26 7.09 0.94 -7.68
CA SER A 26 5.79 0.46 -8.17
C SER A 26 5.72 -0.43 -9.40
N ARG A 27 6.69 -0.46 -10.29
CA ARG A 27 6.60 -1.37 -11.46
C ARG A 27 6.74 -2.84 -11.09
N ALA A 28 7.35 -3.11 -9.94
CA ALA A 28 7.46 -4.44 -9.35
C ALA A 28 7.33 -4.33 -7.83
N PRO A 29 6.91 -5.39 -7.13
CA PRO A 29 6.88 -5.43 -5.67
C PRO A 29 8.25 -5.09 -5.08
N ILE A 30 8.28 -4.15 -4.12
CA ILE A 30 9.48 -3.76 -3.40
C ILE A 30 9.61 -4.62 -2.15
N PRO A 31 10.75 -5.31 -1.93
CA PRO A 31 10.99 -6.03 -0.68
C PRO A 31 10.87 -5.11 0.53
N THR A 32 10.25 -5.58 1.61
CA THR A 32 10.03 -4.79 2.83
C THR A 32 11.33 -4.19 3.38
N SER A 33 12.45 -4.89 3.25
CA SER A 33 13.78 -4.42 3.67
C SER A 33 14.28 -3.19 2.90
N GLN A 34 13.77 -2.94 1.70
CA GLN A 34 14.15 -1.81 0.86
C GLN A 34 13.22 -0.59 1.05
N LEU A 35 12.01 -0.78 1.60
CA LEU A 35 11.05 0.32 1.77
C LEU A 35 11.62 1.54 2.51
N PRO A 36 12.44 1.41 3.57
CA PRO A 36 12.99 2.58 4.27
C PRO A 36 13.80 3.52 3.37
N PHE A 37 14.42 3.01 2.29
CA PHE A 37 15.20 3.83 1.34
C PHE A 37 14.31 4.65 0.41
N TYR A 38 13.08 4.20 0.15
CA TYR A 38 12.09 4.97 -0.62
C TYR A 38 11.42 6.05 0.22
N PHE A 39 11.35 5.87 1.54
CA PHE A 39 10.65 6.77 2.46
C PHE A 39 11.59 7.41 3.50
N PRO A 40 12.58 8.21 3.06
CA PRO A 40 13.43 8.95 4.01
C PRO A 40 12.57 9.87 4.87
N ARG A 41 13.09 10.24 6.05
CA ARG A 41 12.39 11.22 6.90
C ARG A 41 12.34 12.56 6.18
N GLN A 42 11.14 12.98 5.83
CA GLN A 42 10.88 14.29 5.22
C GLN A 42 10.36 15.27 6.27
N ARG A 43 10.87 16.49 6.25
CA ARG A 43 10.28 17.59 6.99
C ARG A 43 9.30 18.31 6.06
N LEU A 44 8.02 18.24 6.39
CA LEU A 44 7.00 18.97 5.64
C LEU A 44 7.05 20.44 6.05
N THR A 45 7.17 21.31 5.07
CA THR A 45 7.34 22.77 5.29
C THR A 45 6.20 23.61 4.72
N SER A 46 5.26 23.00 3.98
CA SER A 46 4.12 23.72 3.42
C SER A 46 2.78 23.11 3.84
N ALA A 47 1.76 23.94 4.00
CA ALA A 47 0.39 23.50 4.24
C ALA A 47 -0.15 22.65 3.09
N THR A 48 0.16 23.00 1.84
CA THR A 48 -0.24 22.24 0.65
C THR A 48 0.26 20.80 0.71
N SER A 49 1.52 20.58 1.12
CA SER A 49 2.06 19.22 1.25
C SER A 49 1.35 18.40 2.35
N LEU A 50 0.88 19.04 3.41
CA LEU A 50 0.10 18.38 4.46
C LEU A 50 -1.29 17.97 3.94
N ILE A 51 -1.94 18.86 3.18
CA ILE A 51 -3.23 18.58 2.54
C ILE A 51 -3.08 17.41 1.56
N ASP A 52 -2.08 17.45 0.67
CA ASP A 52 -1.84 16.38 -0.31
C ASP A 52 -1.62 15.01 0.36
N ILE A 53 -0.89 14.97 1.47
CA ILE A 53 -0.68 13.71 2.23
C ILE A 53 -1.98 13.23 2.85
N GLU A 54 -2.79 14.14 3.40
CA GLU A 54 -4.07 13.77 4.00
C GLU A 54 -5.05 13.31 2.93
N ASP A 55 -5.12 13.96 1.77
CA ASP A 55 -5.96 13.56 0.65
C ASP A 55 -5.61 12.12 0.18
N ILE A 56 -4.32 11.81 0.04
CA ILE A 56 -3.88 10.43 -0.27
C ILE A 56 -4.34 9.44 0.80
N ARG A 57 -4.26 9.82 2.08
CA ARG A 57 -4.69 8.97 3.20
C ARG A 57 -6.19 8.74 3.20
N GLN A 58 -6.98 9.78 2.92
CA GLN A 58 -8.44 9.68 2.81
C GLN A 58 -8.85 8.82 1.61
N THR A 59 -8.20 8.99 0.44
CA THR A 59 -8.44 8.14 -0.74
C THR A 59 -8.15 6.66 -0.47
N LEU A 60 -7.10 6.35 0.31
CA LEU A 60 -6.83 4.96 0.74
C LEU A 60 -7.91 4.43 1.68
N SER A 61 -8.38 5.24 2.60
CA SER A 61 -9.47 4.87 3.51
C SER A 61 -10.77 4.63 2.73
N GLU A 62 -11.07 5.50 1.78
CA GLU A 62 -12.22 5.37 0.89
C GLU A 62 -12.17 4.08 0.08
N TYR A 63 -10.99 3.71 -0.45
CA TYR A 63 -10.81 2.42 -1.12
C TYR A 63 -11.25 1.26 -0.24
N ALA A 64 -10.86 1.23 1.04
CA ALA A 64 -11.25 0.17 1.97
C ALA A 64 -12.78 0.10 2.13
N PHE A 65 -13.45 1.23 2.32
CA PHE A 65 -14.90 1.30 2.42
C PHE A 65 -15.61 0.88 1.12
N ILE A 66 -15.10 1.27 -0.04
CA ILE A 66 -15.63 0.88 -1.36
C ILE A 66 -15.61 -0.64 -1.51
N ILE A 67 -14.48 -1.27 -1.19
CA ILE A 67 -14.32 -2.73 -1.27
C ILE A 67 -15.26 -3.45 -0.30
N ASP A 68 -15.34 -3.00 0.93
CA ASP A 68 -16.15 -3.64 1.97
C ASP A 68 -17.65 -3.45 1.70
N ALA A 69 -18.04 -2.30 1.16
CA ALA A 69 -19.42 -2.01 0.77
C ALA A 69 -19.82 -2.61 -0.60
N ARG A 70 -18.88 -3.24 -1.34
CA ARG A 70 -19.14 -3.72 -2.73
C ARG A 70 -19.52 -2.60 -3.71
N ALA A 71 -19.12 -1.36 -3.45
CA ALA A 71 -19.41 -0.20 -4.28
C ALA A 71 -18.37 -0.05 -5.42
N PHE A 72 -18.11 -1.13 -6.18
CA PHE A 72 -16.99 -1.22 -7.12
C PHE A 72 -16.98 -0.16 -8.21
N GLU A 73 -18.14 0.41 -8.57
CA GLU A 73 -18.20 1.50 -9.54
C GLU A 73 -17.43 2.74 -9.08
N SER A 74 -17.40 3.00 -7.76
CA SER A 74 -16.66 4.12 -7.17
C SER A 74 -15.13 3.94 -7.22
N LEU A 75 -14.62 2.78 -7.65
CA LEU A 75 -13.18 2.61 -7.87
C LEU A 75 -12.62 3.55 -8.94
N SER A 76 -13.46 4.12 -9.81
CA SER A 76 -13.08 5.20 -10.73
C SER A 76 -12.66 6.49 -10.02
N ASP A 77 -13.06 6.70 -8.77
CA ASP A 77 -12.63 7.85 -7.98
C ASP A 77 -11.26 7.60 -7.35
N ILE A 78 -10.91 6.33 -7.12
CA ILE A 78 -9.67 5.89 -6.48
C ILE A 78 -8.53 5.68 -7.48
N PHE A 79 -8.82 5.08 -8.63
CA PHE A 79 -7.82 4.71 -9.64
C PHE A 79 -7.88 5.64 -10.84
N THR A 80 -6.73 5.86 -11.49
CA THR A 80 -6.73 6.47 -12.84
C THR A 80 -7.36 5.50 -13.84
N THR A 81 -7.92 6.02 -14.93
CA THR A 81 -8.57 5.19 -15.96
C THR A 81 -7.65 4.09 -16.50
N ASP A 82 -6.37 4.39 -16.66
CA ASP A 82 -5.31 3.50 -17.15
C ASP A 82 -4.45 2.92 -16.04
N ALA A 83 -4.98 2.81 -14.81
CA ALA A 83 -4.26 2.26 -13.68
C ALA A 83 -3.86 0.80 -13.92
N ILE A 84 -2.73 0.42 -13.32
CA ILE A 84 -2.29 -0.98 -13.29
C ILE A 84 -2.24 -1.43 -11.83
N ALA A 85 -2.89 -2.55 -11.54
CA ALA A 85 -2.91 -3.10 -10.18
C ALA A 85 -2.46 -4.57 -10.21
N ASN A 86 -1.35 -4.85 -9.53
CA ASN A 86 -0.84 -6.19 -9.32
C ASN A 86 -1.36 -6.70 -7.97
N TYR A 87 -2.33 -7.60 -8.01
CA TYR A 87 -2.90 -8.23 -6.82
C TYR A 87 -2.18 -9.52 -6.44
N SER A 88 -1.07 -9.86 -7.12
CA SER A 88 -0.41 -11.16 -6.99
C SER A 88 -1.35 -12.32 -7.38
N GLU A 89 -0.84 -13.55 -7.34
CA GLU A 89 -1.71 -14.72 -7.60
C GLU A 89 -2.80 -14.86 -6.50
N PRO A 90 -4.02 -15.29 -6.86
CA PRO A 90 -4.45 -15.77 -8.19
C PRO A 90 -4.97 -14.68 -9.13
N LEU A 91 -5.11 -13.42 -8.73
CA LEU A 91 -5.70 -12.36 -9.54
C LEU A 91 -4.73 -11.79 -10.57
N GLY A 92 -3.42 -11.83 -10.29
CA GLY A 92 -2.38 -11.34 -11.19
C GLY A 92 -2.39 -9.82 -11.38
N VAL A 93 -1.98 -9.40 -12.60
CA VAL A 93 -1.87 -7.98 -12.97
C VAL A 93 -3.11 -7.56 -13.78
N LEU A 94 -3.80 -6.56 -13.28
CA LEU A 94 -5.01 -5.98 -13.87
C LEU A 94 -4.67 -4.64 -14.51
N SER A 95 -5.10 -4.42 -15.74
CA SER A 95 -4.85 -3.19 -16.50
C SER A 95 -6.14 -2.46 -16.81
N GLY A 96 -6.21 -1.19 -16.41
CA GLY A 96 -7.38 -0.32 -16.54
C GLY A 96 -8.39 -0.49 -15.40
N VAL A 97 -9.01 0.62 -14.99
CA VAL A 97 -9.94 0.66 -13.87
C VAL A 97 -11.15 -0.27 -14.06
N GLU A 98 -11.65 -0.42 -15.28
CA GLU A 98 -12.79 -1.29 -15.57
C GLU A 98 -12.45 -2.77 -15.35
N THR A 99 -11.24 -3.20 -15.72
CA THR A 99 -10.75 -4.56 -15.41
C THR A 99 -10.61 -4.76 -13.90
N ILE A 100 -10.11 -3.75 -13.18
CA ILE A 100 -9.97 -3.79 -11.71
C ILE A 100 -11.37 -3.96 -11.07
N LYS A 101 -12.36 -3.16 -11.45
CA LYS A 101 -13.74 -3.24 -10.96
C LYS A 101 -14.32 -4.64 -11.14
N THR A 102 -14.29 -5.12 -12.39
CA THR A 102 -14.89 -6.41 -12.76
C THR A 102 -14.23 -7.57 -12.03
N THR A 103 -12.90 -7.58 -11.99
CA THR A 103 -12.14 -8.67 -11.34
C THR A 103 -12.35 -8.68 -9.83
N LEU A 104 -12.29 -7.52 -9.15
CA LEU A 104 -12.51 -7.45 -7.71
C LEU A 104 -13.96 -7.80 -7.34
N SER A 105 -14.93 -7.35 -8.12
CA SER A 105 -16.33 -7.71 -7.93
C SER A 105 -16.53 -9.23 -8.00
N ALA A 106 -15.98 -9.87 -9.01
CA ALA A 106 -16.07 -11.33 -9.18
C ALA A 106 -15.34 -12.09 -8.05
N ALA A 107 -14.12 -11.67 -7.71
CA ALA A 107 -13.31 -12.33 -6.68
C ALA A 107 -13.93 -12.25 -5.29
N LEU A 108 -14.59 -11.15 -4.95
CA LEU A 108 -15.18 -10.92 -3.64
C LEU A 108 -16.63 -11.39 -3.53
N ALA A 109 -17.27 -11.77 -4.63
CA ALA A 109 -18.65 -12.28 -4.63
C ALA A 109 -18.85 -13.56 -3.79
N GLN A 110 -17.78 -14.33 -3.58
CA GLN A 110 -17.82 -15.55 -2.79
C GLN A 110 -17.87 -15.32 -1.27
N PHE A 111 -17.60 -14.08 -0.82
CA PHE A 111 -17.56 -13.72 0.60
C PHE A 111 -18.79 -12.89 0.97
N PRO A 112 -19.58 -13.29 1.98
CA PRO A 112 -20.73 -12.52 2.48
C PRO A 112 -20.33 -11.11 2.92
N GLY A 113 -19.13 -10.95 3.45
CA GLY A 113 -18.59 -9.67 3.89
C GLY A 113 -17.07 -9.66 3.94
N THR A 114 -16.49 -8.47 3.96
CA THR A 114 -15.05 -8.27 4.18
C THR A 114 -14.83 -7.06 5.08
N GLN A 115 -13.68 -7.00 5.72
CA GLN A 115 -13.23 -5.84 6.46
C GLN A 115 -11.75 -5.59 6.17
N HIS A 116 -11.45 -4.41 5.64
CA HIS A 116 -10.09 -3.94 5.38
C HIS A 116 -9.65 -2.97 6.48
N LEU A 117 -8.65 -3.36 7.27
CA LEU A 117 -8.00 -2.51 8.26
C LEU A 117 -6.68 -2.01 7.73
N LEU A 118 -6.56 -0.69 7.53
CA LEU A 118 -5.31 -0.04 7.13
C LEU A 118 -4.48 0.27 8.39
N GLY A 119 -3.20 -0.07 8.32
CA GLY A 119 -2.27 0.07 9.45
C GLY A 119 -1.22 1.16 9.23
N SER A 120 0.02 0.85 9.62
CA SER A 120 1.15 1.78 9.47
C SER A 120 1.35 2.19 8.03
N GLN A 121 1.55 3.50 7.83
CA GLN A 121 1.60 4.10 6.50
C GLN A 121 2.77 5.06 6.37
N ARG A 122 3.41 5.02 5.21
CA ARG A 122 4.37 6.03 4.77
C ARG A 122 3.94 6.57 3.42
N ILE A 123 3.90 7.89 3.32
CA ILE A 123 3.60 8.62 2.08
C ILE A 123 4.76 9.56 1.81
N ARG A 124 5.20 9.62 0.56
CA ARG A 124 6.22 10.55 0.07
C ARG A 124 5.71 11.27 -1.15
N LEU A 125 5.63 12.59 -1.07
CA LEU A 125 5.42 13.42 -2.25
C LEU A 125 6.72 13.47 -3.06
N CYS A 126 6.65 13.11 -4.31
CA CYS A 126 7.78 13.14 -5.25
C CYS A 126 7.93 14.52 -5.87
N ASN A 127 6.79 15.13 -6.19
CA ASN A 127 6.61 16.49 -6.65
C ASN A 127 5.15 16.94 -6.40
N THR A 128 4.67 17.98 -7.05
CA THR A 128 3.32 18.52 -6.89
C THR A 128 2.20 17.64 -7.46
N THR A 129 2.53 16.67 -8.30
CA THR A 129 1.55 15.84 -9.02
C THR A 129 1.79 14.34 -8.91
N THR A 130 2.89 13.91 -8.30
CA THR A 130 3.20 12.49 -8.09
C THR A 130 3.63 12.21 -6.68
N ALA A 131 3.24 11.03 -6.18
CA ALA A 131 3.59 10.53 -4.86
C ALA A 131 3.75 9.02 -4.88
N ILE A 132 4.35 8.49 -3.81
CA ILE A 132 4.40 7.05 -3.53
C ILE A 132 3.92 6.79 -2.11
N SER A 133 3.34 5.61 -1.87
CA SER A 133 2.97 5.19 -0.52
C SER A 133 3.21 3.70 -0.29
N ALA A 134 3.45 3.34 0.96
CA ALA A 134 3.41 1.97 1.44
C ALA A 134 2.49 1.93 2.67
N THR A 135 1.48 1.07 2.63
CA THR A 135 0.47 0.95 3.68
C THR A 135 0.29 -0.51 4.06
N TYR A 136 0.51 -0.86 5.33
CA TYR A 136 0.13 -2.18 5.82
C TYR A 136 -1.38 -2.29 5.89
N PHE A 137 -1.90 -3.47 5.55
CA PHE A 137 -3.30 -3.77 5.77
C PHE A 137 -3.51 -5.21 6.25
N ARG A 138 -4.63 -5.41 6.90
CA ARG A 138 -5.22 -6.70 7.20
C ARG A 138 -6.62 -6.74 6.61
N ALA A 139 -6.93 -7.75 5.81
CA ALA A 139 -8.26 -7.96 5.25
C ALA A 139 -8.85 -9.26 5.81
N ALA A 140 -9.98 -9.15 6.50
CA ALA A 140 -10.79 -10.27 6.91
C ALA A 140 -11.84 -10.56 5.84
N HIS A 141 -11.94 -11.82 5.41
CA HIS A 141 -12.95 -12.31 4.47
C HIS A 141 -13.82 -13.32 5.23
N PHE A 142 -15.07 -12.99 5.45
CA PHE A 142 -16.01 -13.83 6.18
C PHE A 142 -16.48 -14.96 5.28
N LEU A 143 -16.38 -16.22 5.75
CA LEU A 143 -16.72 -17.40 4.96
C LEU A 143 -18.17 -17.84 5.15
N ASN A 144 -18.79 -17.48 6.28
CA ASN A 144 -20.14 -17.87 6.63
C ASN A 144 -21.03 -16.62 6.78
N ASP A 145 -22.22 -16.73 6.23
CA ASP A 145 -23.30 -15.80 6.44
C ASP A 145 -24.06 -16.18 7.73
N THR A 146 -23.42 -15.98 8.88
CA THR A 146 -24.10 -16.19 10.17
C THR A 146 -24.97 -14.96 10.45
N VAL A 147 -26.14 -14.92 9.84
CA VAL A 147 -27.20 -13.98 10.17
C VAL A 147 -27.81 -14.40 11.52
N GLY A 148 -27.11 -14.10 12.60
CA GLY A 148 -27.58 -14.26 13.96
C GLY A 148 -27.46 -12.93 14.69
N ALA A 149 -28.32 -12.70 15.68
CA ALA A 149 -28.38 -11.47 16.45
C ALA A 149 -27.10 -11.14 17.26
N VAL A 150 -26.04 -11.94 17.16
CA VAL A 150 -24.75 -11.74 17.84
C VAL A 150 -23.65 -12.08 16.85
N ALA A 151 -22.99 -11.04 16.35
CA ALA A 151 -21.89 -11.16 15.40
C ALA A 151 -20.56 -11.55 16.08
N LEU A 152 -20.56 -12.61 16.88
CA LEU A 152 -19.33 -13.24 17.34
C LEU A 152 -18.94 -14.32 16.33
N LEU A 153 -17.81 -14.12 15.65
CA LEU A 153 -17.29 -15.05 14.67
C LEU A 153 -16.15 -15.86 15.30
N ASP A 154 -16.13 -17.16 14.99
CA ASP A 154 -14.97 -18.00 15.23
C ASP A 154 -13.92 -17.73 14.17
N ASP A 155 -12.64 -17.63 14.55
CA ASP A 155 -11.52 -17.38 13.63
C ASP A 155 -11.44 -18.44 12.52
N SER A 156 -11.95 -19.64 12.73
CA SER A 156 -12.04 -20.72 11.71
C SER A 156 -12.98 -20.36 10.54
N THR A 157 -13.82 -19.33 10.69
CA THR A 157 -14.76 -18.86 9.67
C THR A 157 -14.27 -17.57 8.97
N ILE A 158 -13.02 -17.18 9.21
CA ILE A 158 -12.42 -15.96 8.67
C ILE A 158 -11.14 -16.28 7.94
N LEU A 159 -11.08 -15.98 6.64
CA LEU A 159 -9.82 -15.96 5.90
C LEU A 159 -9.19 -14.59 6.04
N THR A 160 -8.00 -14.53 6.65
CA THR A 160 -7.30 -13.26 6.89
C THR A 160 -6.07 -13.11 6.03
N ALA A 161 -5.99 -12.01 5.27
CA ALA A 161 -4.81 -11.60 4.54
C ALA A 161 -4.02 -10.55 5.33
N TYR A 162 -2.68 -10.71 5.36
CA TYR A 162 -1.73 -9.75 5.89
C TYR A 162 -0.83 -9.28 4.75
N ALA A 163 -0.92 -8.01 4.38
CA ALA A 163 -0.22 -7.53 3.21
C ALA A 163 0.11 -6.03 3.28
N GLN A 164 0.73 -5.53 2.21
CA GLN A 164 1.00 -4.12 1.97
C GLN A 164 0.38 -3.71 0.64
N TYR A 165 -0.18 -2.49 0.60
CA TYR A 165 -0.34 -1.73 -0.63
C TYR A 165 0.93 -0.92 -0.85
N GLN A 166 1.53 -1.08 -2.02
CA GLN A 166 2.63 -0.25 -2.49
C GLN A 166 2.11 0.51 -3.71
N ASP A 167 1.79 1.79 -3.53
CA ASP A 167 1.07 2.58 -4.50
C ASP A 167 1.93 3.72 -5.07
N SER A 168 1.81 3.94 -6.37
CA SER A 168 2.19 5.18 -7.03
C SER A 168 0.96 5.99 -7.36
N TRP A 169 1.04 7.29 -7.09
CA TRP A 169 -0.06 8.23 -7.17
C TRP A 169 0.16 9.27 -8.24
N MET A 170 -0.92 9.70 -8.86
CA MET A 170 -0.98 10.83 -9.76
C MET A 170 -2.08 11.79 -9.31
N LYS A 171 -1.76 13.09 -9.28
CA LYS A 171 -2.75 14.14 -9.04
C LYS A 171 -3.24 14.67 -10.37
N SER A 172 -4.54 14.59 -10.61
CA SER A 172 -5.23 15.13 -11.78
C SER A 172 -6.49 15.85 -11.33
N ASP A 173 -6.72 17.05 -11.85
CA ASP A 173 -7.88 17.89 -11.51
C ASP A 173 -8.03 18.13 -10.01
N GLY A 174 -6.90 18.24 -9.32
CA GLY A 174 -6.85 18.46 -7.86
C GLY A 174 -7.02 17.19 -7.02
N LEU A 175 -7.32 16.03 -7.61
CA LEU A 175 -7.57 14.76 -6.92
C LEU A 175 -6.39 13.80 -7.03
N TRP A 176 -6.05 13.14 -5.94
CA TRP A 176 -5.04 12.09 -5.92
C TRP A 176 -5.67 10.73 -6.24
N LYS A 177 -5.15 10.07 -7.30
CA LYS A 177 -5.59 8.74 -7.74
C LYS A 177 -4.42 7.78 -7.82
N ILE A 178 -4.68 6.50 -7.58
CA ILE A 178 -3.70 5.44 -7.72
C ILE A 178 -3.46 5.18 -9.22
N LYS A 179 -2.20 5.35 -9.63
CA LYS A 179 -1.75 5.05 -10.99
C LYS A 179 -1.22 3.63 -11.09
N TYR A 180 -0.53 3.17 -10.05
CA TYR A 180 -0.03 1.81 -9.97
C TYR A 180 -0.15 1.29 -8.54
N ARG A 181 -0.56 0.03 -8.38
CA ARG A 181 -0.65 -0.68 -7.11
C ARG A 181 0.06 -2.03 -7.17
N ASN A 182 0.87 -2.35 -6.17
CA ASN A 182 1.26 -3.71 -5.85
C ASN A 182 0.64 -4.12 -4.52
N VAL A 183 -0.01 -5.27 -4.49
CA VAL A 183 -0.41 -5.96 -3.26
C VAL A 183 0.69 -6.96 -2.93
N VAL A 184 1.39 -6.73 -1.82
CA VAL A 184 2.52 -7.56 -1.39
C VAL A 184 2.13 -8.30 -0.13
N TYR A 185 1.90 -9.60 -0.23
CA TYR A 185 1.56 -10.43 0.92
C TYR A 185 2.78 -10.60 1.83
N MET A 186 2.54 -10.54 3.16
CA MET A 186 3.59 -10.65 4.18
C MET A 186 3.97 -12.10 4.47
N VAL A 187 3.10 -13.04 4.10
CA VAL A 187 3.30 -14.48 4.24
C VAL A 187 3.00 -15.13 2.89
N SER A 188 3.90 -15.99 2.42
CA SER A 188 3.65 -16.76 1.20
C SER A 188 2.51 -17.75 1.42
N LEU A 189 1.58 -17.82 0.48
CA LEU A 189 0.48 -18.80 0.51
C LEU A 189 0.97 -20.26 0.53
N ASP A 190 2.19 -20.52 0.05
CA ASP A 190 2.80 -21.85 0.03
C ASP A 190 3.02 -22.46 1.43
N ILE A 191 3.01 -21.63 2.48
CA ILE A 191 3.23 -22.07 3.88
C ILE A 191 1.90 -22.49 4.54
N ILE A 192 0.76 -22.03 4.06
CA ILE A 192 -0.55 -22.27 4.70
C ILE A 192 -1.09 -23.66 4.41
N TYR A 193 -0.72 -24.28 3.28
CA TYR A 193 -1.18 -25.61 2.89
C TYR A 193 -0.25 -26.76 3.31
N ALA A 194 0.83 -26.47 4.05
CA ALA A 194 1.82 -27.47 4.49
C ALA A 194 1.62 -27.92 5.95
N ARG A 195 0.44 -27.71 6.55
CA ARG A 195 0.09 -28.19 7.91
C ARG A 195 -1.14 -29.04 7.92
#